data_be045362ab2f5148126759af465dc4ad
#
_entry.id   be045362ab2f5148126759af465dc4ad
#
_cell.length_a   1.000
_cell.length_b   1.000
_cell.length_c   1.000
_cell.angle_alpha   90.00
_cell.angle_beta   90.00
_cell.angle_gamma   90.00
#
_symmetry.space_group_name_H-M   'P 1'
#
loop_
_entity.id
_entity.type
_entity.pdbx_description
1 polymer ?
#
loop_
_entity_poly.entity_id
_entity_poly.type
_entity_poly.pdbx_seq_one_letter_code
_entity_poly.pdbx_strand_id
1 'polypeptide(L)'
;MTAVAAVEPLPYSPEQVAAALGGGWRETLMAAHRWMILGRALDARMQALQRQGRVGFYGAATGQEAVNVAAGLATAPEDWVFPGLREQLVALVRGHRLGTYVHHLFGDARDPALGRNMPCHPSAREVHYVSMSSVIGTQVSQAAGLGYALRLRHDRGVALAFFGDGATSSNDFHAGMNFAGVFGLPVLFCCTNNQWAISVPVERQTAAPTLAAKAREYGLEGRRVDGTDVVAAYRAIAESIGRLRGGAPAEMIEFVLFRMTPHSSSDDPGRYQPSDWMARARAHDPLERLEQWLTEHGMLDAAAKAVAVQRADESVREAIHEAESTPLPGPATLTEGVFAPSAPATTESL
;
A
#
# COMPACT_ATOMS: atom_id res chain seq x y z
N MET A 1 30.34 11.06 -14.84
CA MET A 1 29.43 11.37 -13.73
C MET A 1 28.17 11.95 -14.35
N THR A 2 27.11 11.16 -14.50
CA THR A 2 25.80 11.65 -14.90
C THR A 2 25.30 12.60 -13.82
N ALA A 3 24.95 13.84 -14.18
CA ALA A 3 24.35 14.78 -13.26
C ALA A 3 23.13 14.12 -12.59
N VAL A 4 23.07 14.19 -11.27
CA VAL A 4 21.88 13.75 -10.54
C VAL A 4 20.74 14.65 -11.00
N ALA A 5 19.67 14.07 -11.54
CA ALA A 5 18.49 14.84 -11.94
C ALA A 5 17.98 15.60 -10.71
N ALA A 6 17.67 16.89 -10.89
CA ALA A 6 17.05 17.68 -9.82
C ALA A 6 15.68 17.08 -9.46
N VAL A 7 15.35 17.10 -8.18
CA VAL A 7 14.02 16.68 -7.69
C VAL A 7 12.97 17.68 -8.16
N GLU A 8 11.86 17.18 -8.71
CA GLU A 8 10.75 18.03 -9.12
C GLU A 8 9.94 18.47 -7.89
N PRO A 9 9.83 19.77 -7.58
CA PRO A 9 9.12 20.24 -6.39
C PRO A 9 7.61 19.95 -6.47
N LEU A 10 6.94 19.90 -5.31
CA LEU A 10 5.48 19.88 -5.27
C LEU A 10 4.95 21.27 -5.70
N PRO A 11 3.98 21.32 -6.64
CA PRO A 11 3.59 22.57 -7.31
C PRO A 11 2.52 23.37 -6.55
N TYR A 12 2.54 23.38 -5.21
CA TYR A 12 1.47 23.96 -4.39
C TYR A 12 1.94 25.13 -3.54
N SER A 13 1.09 26.15 -3.41
CA SER A 13 1.19 27.09 -2.30
C SER A 13 0.62 26.47 -1.00
N PRO A 14 0.98 27.01 0.18
CA PRO A 14 0.39 26.55 1.46
C PRO A 14 -1.15 26.63 1.49
N GLU A 15 -1.75 27.63 0.82
CA GLU A 15 -3.22 27.78 0.72
C GLU A 15 -3.84 26.67 -0.12
N GLN A 16 -3.18 26.26 -1.20
CA GLN A 16 -3.62 25.15 -2.04
C GLN A 16 -3.55 23.81 -1.29
N VAL A 17 -2.48 23.62 -0.50
CA VAL A 17 -2.37 22.44 0.38
C VAL A 17 -3.45 22.47 1.46
N ALA A 18 -3.69 23.60 2.10
CA ALA A 18 -4.76 23.75 3.07
C ALA A 18 -6.14 23.44 2.48
N ALA A 19 -6.41 23.90 1.25
CA ALA A 19 -7.65 23.58 0.54
C ALA A 19 -7.78 22.08 0.21
N ALA A 20 -6.67 21.42 -0.10
CA ALA A 20 -6.65 19.99 -0.45
C ALA A 20 -6.80 19.06 0.76
N LEU A 21 -6.16 19.39 1.89
CA LEU A 21 -6.08 18.54 3.09
C LEU A 21 -7.05 18.98 4.20
N GLY A 22 -7.61 20.18 4.11
CA GLY A 22 -8.52 20.72 5.13
C GLY A 22 -7.83 21.23 6.39
N GLY A 23 -8.61 21.37 7.48
CA GLY A 23 -8.07 21.77 8.78
C GLY A 23 -7.06 20.78 9.30
N GLY A 24 -5.97 21.28 9.93
CA GLY A 24 -4.88 20.40 10.40
C GLY A 24 -3.91 19.91 9.32
N TRP A 25 -3.91 20.53 8.15
CA TRP A 25 -3.08 20.12 7.03
C TRP A 25 -1.57 20.07 7.34
N ARG A 26 -1.08 20.95 8.25
CA ARG A 26 0.33 20.94 8.66
C ARG A 26 0.68 19.66 9.41
N GLU A 27 -0.14 19.28 10.35
CA GLU A 27 -0.01 18.04 11.11
C GLU A 27 -0.11 16.82 10.22
N THR A 28 -1.00 16.85 9.22
CA THR A 28 -1.17 15.80 8.22
C THR A 28 0.10 15.65 7.36
N LEU A 29 0.68 16.73 6.85
CA LEU A 29 1.93 16.67 6.09
C LEU A 29 3.12 16.21 6.93
N MET A 30 3.23 16.70 8.17
CA MET A 30 4.29 16.26 9.08
C MET A 30 4.11 14.80 9.50
N ALA A 31 2.88 14.31 9.61
CA ALA A 31 2.62 12.89 9.81
C ALA A 31 3.01 12.08 8.56
N ALA A 32 2.64 12.55 7.37
CA ALA A 32 3.03 11.92 6.11
C ALA A 32 4.56 11.79 5.99
N HIS A 33 5.30 12.85 6.26
CA HIS A 33 6.76 12.84 6.27
C HIS A 33 7.33 11.78 7.21
N ARG A 34 6.86 11.72 8.47
CA ARG A 34 7.32 10.72 9.45
C ARG A 34 7.04 9.28 9.00
N TRP A 35 5.86 9.01 8.43
CA TRP A 35 5.51 7.69 7.93
C TRP A 35 6.32 7.28 6.72
N MET A 36 6.60 8.21 5.81
CA MET A 36 7.44 7.94 4.64
C MET A 36 8.89 7.64 5.05
N ILE A 37 9.45 8.36 6.02
CA ILE A 37 10.78 8.06 6.59
C ILE A 37 10.78 6.67 7.24
N LEU A 38 9.76 6.33 8.03
CA LEU A 38 9.66 5.01 8.65
C LEU A 38 9.62 3.91 7.58
N GLY A 39 8.85 4.12 6.51
CA GLY A 39 8.79 3.19 5.38
C GLY A 39 10.16 2.97 4.73
N ARG A 40 10.94 4.04 4.51
CA ARG A 40 12.29 3.95 3.96
C ARG A 40 13.26 3.21 4.88
N ALA A 41 13.22 3.50 6.18
CA ALA A 41 14.04 2.81 7.18
C ALA A 41 13.71 1.31 7.23
N LEU A 42 12.42 0.98 7.23
CA LEU A 42 11.93 -0.40 7.21
C LEU A 42 12.39 -1.13 5.93
N ASP A 43 12.16 -0.56 4.75
CA ASP A 43 12.55 -1.13 3.47
C ASP A 43 14.05 -1.40 3.40
N ALA A 44 14.88 -0.42 3.80
CA ALA A 44 16.33 -0.53 3.78
C ALA A 44 16.83 -1.68 4.68
N ARG A 45 16.27 -1.79 5.90
CA ARG A 45 16.64 -2.83 6.86
C ARG A 45 16.15 -4.20 6.40
N MET A 46 14.91 -4.34 5.96
CA MET A 46 14.35 -5.62 5.53
C MET A 46 15.04 -6.16 4.27
N GLN A 47 15.38 -5.31 3.31
CA GLN A 47 16.18 -5.71 2.14
C GLN A 47 17.58 -6.19 2.54
N ALA A 48 18.22 -5.54 3.53
CA ALA A 48 19.53 -5.99 4.05
C ALA A 48 19.42 -7.36 4.74
N LEU A 49 18.40 -7.55 5.59
CA LEU A 49 18.14 -8.83 6.27
C LEU A 49 17.78 -9.96 5.31
N GLN A 50 17.04 -9.64 4.26
CA GLN A 50 16.71 -10.60 3.22
C GLN A 50 17.97 -11.07 2.48
N ARG A 51 18.89 -10.15 2.09
CA ARG A 51 20.16 -10.52 1.47
C ARG A 51 21.07 -11.37 2.38
N GLN A 52 20.88 -11.26 3.69
CA GLN A 52 21.56 -12.09 4.70
C GLN A 52 20.85 -13.43 4.95
N GLY A 53 19.72 -13.71 4.28
CA GLY A 53 18.93 -14.91 4.48
C GLY A 53 18.13 -14.96 5.78
N ARG A 54 18.01 -13.82 6.51
CA ARG A 54 17.28 -13.74 7.79
C ARG A 54 15.79 -13.52 7.60
N VAL A 55 15.37 -12.98 6.47
CA VAL A 55 13.97 -12.85 6.02
C VAL A 55 13.87 -13.53 4.65
N GLY A 56 12.90 -14.40 4.45
CA GLY A 56 12.80 -15.23 3.25
C GLY A 56 12.41 -14.44 1.99
N PHE A 57 11.60 -13.40 2.14
CA PHE A 57 11.10 -12.57 1.03
C PHE A 57 10.82 -11.15 1.52
N TYR A 58 11.08 -10.14 0.67
CA TYR A 58 10.66 -8.78 0.92
C TYR A 58 10.33 -8.02 -0.36
N GLY A 59 9.18 -7.34 -0.36
CA GLY A 59 8.72 -6.44 -1.41
C GLY A 59 8.71 -5.00 -0.90
N ALA A 60 9.74 -4.23 -1.24
CA ALA A 60 9.87 -2.85 -0.78
C ALA A 60 8.84 -1.92 -1.44
N ALA A 61 8.36 -0.94 -0.68
CA ALA A 61 7.42 0.10 -1.13
C ALA A 61 8.13 1.37 -1.61
N THR A 62 9.46 1.42 -1.59
CA THR A 62 10.26 2.60 -1.95
C THR A 62 9.90 3.15 -3.32
N GLY A 63 9.47 4.42 -3.36
CA GLY A 63 8.94 5.13 -4.52
C GLY A 63 7.40 5.14 -4.59
N GLN A 64 6.71 4.44 -3.70
CA GLN A 64 5.24 4.34 -3.63
C GLN A 64 4.67 4.85 -2.30
N GLU A 65 5.51 5.41 -1.44
CA GLU A 65 5.15 5.81 -0.08
C GLU A 65 4.06 6.86 -0.06
N ALA A 66 4.07 7.79 -1.02
CA ALA A 66 3.09 8.89 -1.05
C ALA A 66 1.65 8.37 -1.13
N VAL A 67 1.37 7.41 -2.02
CA VAL A 67 0.03 6.81 -2.17
C VAL A 67 -0.34 6.02 -0.91
N ASN A 68 0.58 5.22 -0.38
CA ASN A 68 0.33 4.38 0.79
C ASN A 68 -0.01 5.23 2.01
N VAL A 69 0.80 6.26 2.28
CA VAL A 69 0.60 7.14 3.42
C VAL A 69 -0.65 8.00 3.24
N ALA A 70 -0.86 8.53 2.04
CA ALA A 70 -2.08 9.28 1.71
C ALA A 70 -3.35 8.44 1.96
N ALA A 71 -3.35 7.18 1.54
CA ALA A 71 -4.48 6.27 1.74
C ALA A 71 -4.73 5.98 3.22
N GLY A 72 -3.66 5.70 3.98
CA GLY A 72 -3.78 5.47 5.42
C GLY A 72 -4.33 6.67 6.18
N LEU A 73 -3.92 7.89 5.79
CA LEU A 73 -4.37 9.15 6.41
C LEU A 73 -5.78 9.57 5.97
N ALA A 74 -6.21 9.23 4.75
CA ALA A 74 -7.50 9.62 4.19
C ALA A 74 -8.64 8.67 4.56
N THR A 75 -8.34 7.45 5.00
CA THR A 75 -9.34 6.43 5.36
C THR A 75 -9.82 6.60 6.80
N ALA A 76 -11.09 6.29 7.04
CA ALA A 76 -11.69 6.20 8.37
C ALA A 76 -11.60 4.77 8.94
N PRO A 77 -11.77 4.57 10.26
CA PRO A 77 -11.69 3.25 10.88
C PRO A 77 -12.63 2.20 10.26
N GLU A 78 -13.81 2.61 9.80
CA GLU A 78 -14.81 1.74 9.16
C GLU A 78 -14.45 1.31 7.73
N ASP A 79 -13.47 1.95 7.09
CA ASP A 79 -13.06 1.59 5.74
C ASP A 79 -12.19 0.33 5.75
N TRP A 80 -12.26 -0.42 4.66
CA TRP A 80 -11.54 -1.66 4.48
C TRP A 80 -10.46 -1.52 3.41
N VAL A 81 -9.31 -2.12 3.65
CA VAL A 81 -8.17 -2.12 2.73
C VAL A 81 -7.88 -3.52 2.25
N PHE A 82 -7.89 -3.70 0.94
CA PHE A 82 -7.48 -4.91 0.23
C PHE A 82 -6.15 -4.61 -0.45
N PRO A 83 -5.02 -4.97 0.15
CA PRO A 83 -3.71 -4.56 -0.32
C PRO A 83 -3.22 -5.37 -1.51
N GLY A 84 -2.34 -4.76 -2.31
CA GLY A 84 -1.37 -5.47 -3.12
C GLY A 84 -0.09 -5.78 -2.32
N LEU A 85 1.02 -5.99 -3.03
CA LEU A 85 2.29 -6.42 -2.40
C LEU A 85 2.98 -5.33 -1.57
N ARG A 86 2.74 -4.03 -1.86
CA ARG A 86 3.58 -2.93 -1.35
C ARG A 86 2.84 -1.92 -0.50
N GLU A 87 1.65 -2.24 -0.05
CA GLU A 87 0.78 -1.33 0.70
C GLU A 87 0.87 -1.51 2.23
N GLN A 88 1.98 -2.07 2.73
CA GLN A 88 2.23 -2.28 4.17
C GLN A 88 2.12 -0.98 4.99
N LEU A 89 2.53 0.16 4.42
CA LEU A 89 2.43 1.44 5.11
C LEU A 89 0.98 1.87 5.34
N VAL A 90 0.02 1.45 4.50
CA VAL A 90 -1.41 1.73 4.74
C VAL A 90 -1.85 1.13 6.08
N ALA A 91 -1.47 -0.12 6.36
CA ALA A 91 -1.79 -0.76 7.63
C ALA A 91 -1.14 -0.03 8.83
N LEU A 92 0.15 0.30 8.72
CA LEU A 92 0.91 0.98 9.78
C LEU A 92 0.33 2.36 10.08
N VAL A 93 0.02 3.16 9.07
CA VAL A 93 -0.61 4.48 9.22
C VAL A 93 -1.98 4.37 9.90
N ARG A 94 -2.74 3.30 9.62
CA ARG A 94 -4.04 3.02 10.23
C ARG A 94 -3.94 2.46 11.64
N GLY A 95 -2.75 2.21 12.16
CA GLY A 95 -2.53 1.81 13.55
C GLY A 95 -2.08 0.36 13.77
N HIS A 96 -1.82 -0.41 12.69
CA HIS A 96 -1.16 -1.71 12.83
C HIS A 96 0.22 -1.53 13.44
N ARG A 97 0.58 -2.34 14.41
CA ARG A 97 1.85 -2.18 15.14
C ARG A 97 3.04 -2.63 14.29
N LEU A 98 4.08 -1.78 14.22
CA LEU A 98 5.32 -2.11 13.50
C LEU A 98 5.93 -3.44 13.99
N GLY A 99 5.98 -3.67 15.31
CA GLY A 99 6.48 -4.93 15.88
C GLY A 99 5.70 -6.14 15.36
N THR A 100 4.35 -6.08 15.31
CA THR A 100 3.52 -7.17 14.78
C THR A 100 3.80 -7.43 13.29
N TYR A 101 3.98 -6.37 12.50
CA TYR A 101 4.36 -6.51 11.09
C TYR A 101 5.75 -7.16 10.95
N VAL A 102 6.72 -6.78 11.78
CA VAL A 102 8.07 -7.37 11.75
C VAL A 102 8.05 -8.84 12.19
N HIS A 103 7.29 -9.21 13.25
CA HIS A 103 7.06 -10.61 13.61
C HIS A 103 6.51 -11.44 12.44
N HIS A 104 5.57 -10.86 11.67
CA HIS A 104 5.06 -11.50 10.45
C HIS A 104 6.18 -11.71 9.40
N LEU A 105 7.08 -10.75 9.20
CA LEU A 105 8.20 -10.88 8.25
C LEU A 105 9.18 -11.99 8.65
N PHE A 106 9.36 -12.22 9.95
CA PHE A 106 10.20 -13.30 10.50
C PHE A 106 9.45 -14.63 10.59
N GLY A 107 8.13 -14.63 10.61
CA GLY A 107 7.29 -15.82 10.76
C GLY A 107 7.47 -16.50 12.13
N ASP A 108 7.72 -15.73 13.17
CA ASP A 108 7.98 -16.20 14.53
C ASP A 108 6.70 -16.51 15.32
N ALA A 109 6.82 -16.94 16.57
CA ALA A 109 5.69 -17.35 17.40
C ALA A 109 4.72 -16.20 17.78
N ARG A 110 5.10 -14.95 17.52
CA ARG A 110 4.25 -13.76 17.72
C ARG A 110 3.62 -13.24 16.42
N ASP A 111 3.97 -13.85 15.28
CA ASP A 111 3.26 -13.60 14.02
C ASP A 111 1.79 -14.04 14.16
N PRO A 112 0.79 -13.16 13.90
CA PRO A 112 -0.62 -13.56 13.93
C PRO A 112 -0.96 -14.75 13.03
N ALA A 113 -0.19 -14.97 11.96
CA ALA A 113 -0.31 -16.10 11.06
C ALA A 113 0.55 -17.31 11.49
N LEU A 114 1.33 -17.21 12.58
CA LEU A 114 2.21 -18.27 13.08
C LEU A 114 3.15 -18.84 11.98
N GLY A 115 3.71 -17.95 11.15
CA GLY A 115 4.60 -18.32 10.05
C GLY A 115 3.95 -19.06 8.89
N ARG A 116 2.62 -19.13 8.80
CA ARG A 116 1.90 -19.86 7.74
C ARG A 116 1.76 -19.06 6.43
N ASN A 117 1.86 -17.73 6.51
CA ASN A 117 1.88 -16.87 5.33
C ASN A 117 3.32 -16.54 4.94
N MET A 118 3.55 -16.31 3.66
CA MET A 118 4.83 -15.75 3.20
C MET A 118 5.07 -14.38 3.84
N PRO A 119 6.33 -14.00 4.07
CA PRO A 119 6.65 -12.61 4.44
C PRO A 119 6.02 -11.61 3.47
N CYS A 120 5.67 -10.41 3.93
CA CYS A 120 4.91 -9.39 3.18
C CYS A 120 3.47 -9.78 2.80
N HIS A 121 2.90 -10.82 3.41
CA HIS A 121 1.49 -11.21 3.23
C HIS A 121 0.69 -11.05 4.55
N PRO A 122 0.77 -9.89 5.20
CA PRO A 122 0.12 -9.68 6.49
C PRO A 122 -1.39 -9.59 6.37
N SER A 123 -2.05 -9.76 7.49
CA SER A 123 -3.42 -9.31 7.75
C SER A 123 -3.43 -8.52 9.06
N ALA A 124 -4.28 -7.50 9.14
CA ALA A 124 -4.44 -6.68 10.35
C ALA A 124 -5.94 -6.38 10.55
N ARG A 125 -6.61 -7.31 11.22
CA ARG A 125 -8.07 -7.24 11.41
C ARG A 125 -8.50 -5.99 12.18
N GLU A 126 -7.69 -5.58 13.14
CA GLU A 126 -7.94 -4.43 14.02
C GLU A 126 -7.99 -3.10 13.27
N VAL A 127 -7.40 -3.04 12.07
CA VAL A 127 -7.43 -1.87 11.19
C VAL A 127 -8.13 -2.14 9.86
N HIS A 128 -8.93 -3.20 9.78
CA HIS A 128 -9.66 -3.62 8.58
C HIS A 128 -8.75 -3.78 7.35
N TYR A 129 -7.55 -4.32 7.55
CA TYR A 129 -6.60 -4.61 6.48
C TYR A 129 -6.63 -6.12 6.19
N VAL A 130 -7.15 -6.46 5.01
CA VAL A 130 -7.38 -7.85 4.58
C VAL A 130 -6.06 -8.53 4.26
N SER A 131 -5.98 -9.84 4.42
CA SER A 131 -4.78 -10.61 4.08
C SER A 131 -4.35 -10.36 2.64
N MET A 132 -3.10 -9.96 2.47
CA MET A 132 -2.49 -9.86 1.15
C MET A 132 -2.46 -11.24 0.47
N SER A 133 -2.77 -11.27 -0.81
CA SER A 133 -2.72 -12.48 -1.65
C SER A 133 -1.60 -12.38 -2.67
N SER A 134 -0.80 -13.46 -2.83
CA SER A 134 0.17 -13.58 -3.92
C SER A 134 -0.50 -13.77 -5.28
N VAL A 135 -1.76 -14.21 -5.31
CA VAL A 135 -2.53 -14.36 -6.56
C VAL A 135 -2.93 -12.99 -7.06
N ILE A 136 -2.43 -12.66 -8.25
CA ILE A 136 -2.58 -11.32 -8.81
C ILE A 136 -4.05 -11.01 -9.14
N GLY A 137 -4.56 -9.89 -8.61
CA GLY A 137 -5.91 -9.39 -8.88
C GLY A 137 -6.99 -9.88 -7.92
N THR A 138 -6.74 -10.91 -7.11
CA THR A 138 -7.73 -11.50 -6.17
C THR A 138 -8.39 -10.45 -5.27
N GLN A 139 -7.64 -9.46 -4.80
CA GLN A 139 -8.14 -8.38 -3.95
C GLN A 139 -9.20 -7.52 -4.63
N VAL A 140 -9.22 -7.44 -5.96
CA VAL A 140 -10.22 -6.66 -6.71
C VAL A 140 -11.60 -7.31 -6.60
N SER A 141 -11.68 -8.62 -6.82
CA SER A 141 -12.91 -9.40 -6.66
C SER A 141 -13.37 -9.44 -5.19
N GLN A 142 -12.44 -9.58 -4.25
CA GLN A 142 -12.75 -9.57 -2.82
C GLN A 142 -13.31 -8.23 -2.36
N ALA A 143 -12.72 -7.11 -2.79
CA ALA A 143 -13.21 -5.77 -2.48
C ALA A 143 -14.61 -5.51 -3.05
N ALA A 144 -14.87 -5.98 -4.28
CA ALA A 144 -16.20 -5.92 -4.87
C ALA A 144 -17.22 -6.73 -4.05
N GLY A 145 -16.85 -7.92 -3.57
CA GLY A 145 -17.70 -8.73 -2.68
C GLY A 145 -18.01 -8.04 -1.37
N LEU A 146 -16.99 -7.41 -0.73
CA LEU A 146 -17.24 -6.61 0.47
C LEU A 146 -18.10 -5.38 0.18
N GLY A 147 -17.83 -4.66 -0.90
CA GLY A 147 -18.65 -3.51 -1.32
C GLY A 147 -20.12 -3.87 -1.46
N TYR A 148 -20.41 -5.06 -2.00
CA TYR A 148 -21.77 -5.58 -2.07
C TYR A 148 -22.37 -5.83 -0.69
N ALA A 149 -21.62 -6.41 0.24
CA ALA A 149 -22.05 -6.63 1.61
C ALA A 149 -22.30 -5.31 2.36
N LEU A 150 -21.41 -4.33 2.23
CA LEU A 150 -21.57 -2.99 2.82
C LEU A 150 -22.87 -2.33 2.33
N ARG A 151 -23.14 -2.39 1.02
CA ARG A 151 -24.37 -1.88 0.42
C ARG A 151 -25.63 -2.56 0.96
N LEU A 152 -25.63 -3.91 1.03
CA LEU A 152 -26.76 -4.67 1.57
C LEU A 152 -27.05 -4.35 3.05
N ARG A 153 -26.00 -4.07 3.81
CA ARG A 153 -26.08 -3.76 5.25
C ARG A 153 -26.33 -2.28 5.52
N HIS A 154 -26.39 -1.45 4.47
CA HIS A 154 -26.43 0.01 4.59
C HIS A 154 -25.28 0.57 5.44
N ASP A 155 -24.11 -0.07 5.38
CA ASP A 155 -22.91 0.37 6.07
C ASP A 155 -22.28 1.55 5.30
N ARG A 156 -21.64 2.47 6.03
CA ARG A 156 -21.01 3.66 5.46
C ARG A 156 -19.54 3.47 5.08
N GLY A 157 -18.96 2.31 5.37
CA GLY A 157 -17.60 1.97 5.00
C GLY A 157 -17.39 1.93 3.49
N VAL A 158 -16.15 2.13 3.08
CA VAL A 158 -15.69 2.02 1.68
C VAL A 158 -14.62 0.93 1.61
N ALA A 159 -14.63 0.14 0.55
CA ALA A 159 -13.58 -0.83 0.28
C ALA A 159 -12.53 -0.21 -0.67
N LEU A 160 -11.27 -0.15 -0.25
CA LEU A 160 -10.15 0.27 -1.09
C LEU A 160 -9.38 -0.97 -1.55
N ALA A 161 -9.28 -1.20 -2.87
CA ALA A 161 -8.51 -2.29 -3.45
C ALA A 161 -7.26 -1.75 -4.13
N PHE A 162 -6.08 -2.13 -3.66
CA PHE A 162 -4.80 -1.76 -4.24
C PHE A 162 -4.28 -2.87 -5.14
N PHE A 163 -3.78 -2.50 -6.30
CA PHE A 163 -3.18 -3.43 -7.26
C PHE A 163 -2.22 -2.70 -8.21
N GLY A 164 -1.20 -3.41 -8.66
CA GLY A 164 -0.24 -2.87 -9.65
C GLY A 164 -0.81 -2.90 -11.08
N ASP A 165 -0.08 -2.26 -11.99
CA ASP A 165 -0.38 -2.22 -13.43
C ASP A 165 -0.59 -3.63 -14.02
N GLY A 166 0.24 -4.60 -13.67
CA GLY A 166 0.12 -5.99 -14.14
C GLY A 166 -1.18 -6.68 -13.76
N ALA A 167 -1.77 -6.33 -12.63
CA ALA A 167 -3.04 -6.91 -12.20
C ALA A 167 -4.21 -6.54 -13.11
N THR A 168 -4.11 -5.46 -13.86
CA THR A 168 -5.16 -5.04 -14.82
C THR A 168 -5.32 -5.99 -16.02
N SER A 169 -4.47 -7.02 -16.11
CA SER A 169 -4.55 -8.09 -17.10
C SER A 169 -5.10 -9.40 -16.53
N SER A 170 -5.43 -9.45 -15.22
CA SER A 170 -5.98 -10.64 -14.59
C SER A 170 -7.49 -10.77 -14.80
N ASN A 171 -8.00 -12.01 -14.76
CA ASN A 171 -9.44 -12.26 -14.83
C ASN A 171 -10.18 -11.65 -13.65
N ASP A 172 -9.59 -11.67 -12.45
CA ASP A 172 -10.17 -11.10 -11.25
C ASP A 172 -10.37 -9.58 -11.34
N PHE A 173 -9.44 -8.87 -12.02
CA PHE A 173 -9.62 -7.45 -12.31
C PHE A 173 -10.89 -7.22 -13.12
N HIS A 174 -11.04 -7.93 -14.24
CA HIS A 174 -12.20 -7.76 -15.14
C HIS A 174 -13.51 -8.15 -14.43
N ALA A 175 -13.53 -9.27 -13.71
CA ALA A 175 -14.69 -9.74 -12.98
C ALA A 175 -15.10 -8.78 -11.86
N GLY A 176 -14.14 -8.35 -11.03
CA GLY A 176 -14.41 -7.44 -9.90
C GLY A 176 -14.85 -6.06 -10.35
N MET A 177 -14.21 -5.49 -11.36
CA MET A 177 -14.59 -4.19 -11.94
C MET A 177 -16.01 -4.23 -12.52
N ASN A 178 -16.33 -5.27 -13.31
CA ASN A 178 -17.65 -5.45 -13.89
C ASN A 178 -18.73 -5.60 -12.80
N PHE A 179 -18.47 -6.43 -11.80
CA PHE A 179 -19.40 -6.64 -10.69
C PHE A 179 -19.63 -5.33 -9.91
N ALA A 180 -18.58 -4.59 -9.62
CA ALA A 180 -18.68 -3.30 -8.92
C ALA A 180 -19.48 -2.27 -9.73
N GLY A 181 -19.31 -2.23 -11.05
CA GLY A 181 -20.06 -1.34 -11.94
C GLY A 181 -21.54 -1.68 -12.02
N VAL A 182 -21.86 -2.96 -12.27
CA VAL A 182 -23.25 -3.43 -12.38
C VAL A 182 -24.05 -3.13 -11.10
N PHE A 183 -23.44 -3.30 -9.94
CA PHE A 183 -24.12 -3.09 -8.66
C PHE A 183 -23.87 -1.71 -8.04
N GLY A 184 -23.08 -0.82 -8.64
CA GLY A 184 -22.81 0.53 -8.13
C GLY A 184 -22.25 0.52 -6.71
N LEU A 185 -21.19 -0.29 -6.47
CA LEU A 185 -20.69 -0.60 -5.14
C LEU A 185 -19.77 0.50 -4.57
N PRO A 186 -19.70 0.67 -3.23
CA PRO A 186 -18.79 1.61 -2.58
C PRO A 186 -17.35 1.08 -2.57
N VAL A 187 -16.73 1.00 -3.74
CA VAL A 187 -15.36 0.48 -3.92
C VAL A 187 -14.49 1.52 -4.63
N LEU A 188 -13.33 1.81 -4.04
CA LEU A 188 -12.27 2.58 -4.66
C LEU A 188 -11.17 1.63 -5.14
N PHE A 189 -10.98 1.56 -6.44
CA PHE A 189 -9.93 0.80 -7.08
C PHE A 189 -8.67 1.67 -7.23
N CYS A 190 -7.63 1.37 -6.49
CA CYS A 190 -6.36 2.09 -6.44
C CYS A 190 -5.29 1.34 -7.25
N CYS A 191 -5.11 1.71 -8.52
CA CYS A 191 -4.05 1.15 -9.36
C CYS A 191 -2.73 1.86 -9.11
N THR A 192 -1.78 1.21 -8.45
CA THR A 192 -0.41 1.71 -8.25
C THR A 192 0.43 1.37 -9.49
N ASN A 193 0.30 2.19 -10.54
CA ASN A 193 1.01 2.02 -11.80
C ASN A 193 2.48 2.44 -11.63
N ASN A 194 3.31 1.50 -11.20
CA ASN A 194 4.76 1.69 -11.12
C ASN A 194 5.48 1.40 -12.45
N GLN A 195 4.72 1.23 -13.52
CA GLN A 195 5.12 1.08 -14.91
C GLN A 195 5.79 -0.27 -15.24
N TRP A 196 5.87 -1.20 -14.28
CA TRP A 196 6.53 -2.49 -14.46
C TRP A 196 5.82 -3.64 -13.76
N ALA A 197 5.23 -4.55 -14.52
CA ALA A 197 4.80 -5.85 -14.00
C ALA A 197 6.01 -6.81 -14.00
N ILE A 198 6.75 -6.87 -12.90
CA ILE A 198 8.07 -7.51 -12.78
C ILE A 198 9.02 -6.91 -13.83
N SER A 199 9.19 -7.55 -14.98
CA SER A 199 10.07 -7.16 -16.09
C SER A 199 9.30 -6.71 -17.36
N VAL A 200 7.96 -6.68 -17.33
CA VAL A 200 7.12 -6.28 -18.46
C VAL A 200 6.70 -4.82 -18.31
N PRO A 201 7.10 -3.90 -19.20
CA PRO A 201 6.69 -2.51 -19.10
C PRO A 201 5.21 -2.34 -19.46
N VAL A 202 4.59 -1.27 -18.91
CA VAL A 202 3.14 -1.05 -19.04
C VAL A 202 2.66 -0.96 -20.49
N GLU A 203 3.49 -0.47 -21.40
CA GLU A 203 3.20 -0.36 -22.85
C GLU A 203 3.02 -1.73 -23.52
N ARG A 204 3.52 -2.80 -22.90
CA ARG A 204 3.35 -4.18 -23.37
C ARG A 204 2.24 -4.94 -22.66
N GLN A 205 1.56 -4.31 -21.71
CA GLN A 205 0.49 -4.93 -20.93
C GLN A 205 -0.90 -4.53 -21.41
N THR A 206 -1.03 -3.37 -22.05
CA THR A 206 -2.34 -2.86 -22.49
C THR A 206 -2.22 -2.00 -23.74
N ALA A 207 -3.24 -2.09 -24.60
CA ALA A 207 -3.43 -1.17 -25.72
C ALA A 207 -4.23 0.09 -25.32
N ALA A 208 -4.81 0.13 -24.11
CA ALA A 208 -5.50 1.31 -23.62
C ALA A 208 -4.52 2.48 -23.41
N PRO A 209 -4.91 3.72 -23.70
CA PRO A 209 -4.01 4.89 -23.57
C PRO A 209 -3.56 5.13 -22.12
N THR A 210 -4.38 4.75 -21.16
CA THR A 210 -4.06 4.75 -19.71
C THR A 210 -4.76 3.57 -19.06
N LEU A 211 -4.28 3.14 -17.88
CA LEU A 211 -4.98 2.10 -17.13
C LEU A 211 -6.32 2.61 -16.59
N ALA A 212 -6.40 3.88 -16.21
CA ALA A 212 -7.65 4.52 -15.79
C ALA A 212 -8.73 4.49 -16.88
N ALA A 213 -8.35 4.53 -18.17
CA ALA A 213 -9.29 4.46 -19.27
C ALA A 213 -10.10 3.15 -19.29
N LYS A 214 -9.53 2.05 -18.77
CA LYS A 214 -10.22 0.74 -18.68
C LYS A 214 -11.48 0.80 -17.81
N ALA A 215 -11.54 1.70 -16.81
CA ALA A 215 -12.68 1.80 -15.91
C ALA A 215 -13.99 2.11 -16.64
N ARG A 216 -13.93 2.85 -17.74
CA ARG A 216 -15.11 3.26 -18.52
C ARG A 216 -15.86 2.08 -19.13
N GLU A 217 -15.16 1.00 -19.47
CA GLU A 217 -15.75 -0.21 -20.04
C GLU A 217 -16.66 -0.94 -19.03
N TYR A 218 -16.52 -0.63 -17.74
CA TYR A 218 -17.34 -1.16 -16.66
C TYR A 218 -18.34 -0.14 -16.10
N GLY A 219 -18.51 1.01 -16.78
CA GLY A 219 -19.39 2.08 -16.31
C GLY A 219 -18.87 2.86 -15.12
N LEU A 220 -17.55 2.80 -14.87
CA LEU A 220 -16.90 3.46 -13.74
C LEU A 220 -16.13 4.71 -14.19
N GLU A 221 -16.02 5.69 -13.28
CA GLU A 221 -15.11 6.81 -13.47
C GLU A 221 -13.67 6.36 -13.24
N GLY A 222 -12.79 6.70 -14.19
CA GLY A 222 -11.35 6.45 -14.09
C GLY A 222 -10.57 7.76 -14.13
N ARG A 223 -9.69 7.98 -13.13
CA ARG A 223 -8.83 9.17 -13.02
C ARG A 223 -7.38 8.77 -12.96
N ARG A 224 -6.50 9.61 -13.54
CA ARG A 224 -5.04 9.45 -13.46
C ARG A 224 -4.46 10.55 -12.59
N VAL A 225 -3.60 10.19 -11.63
CA VAL A 225 -3.02 11.08 -10.62
C VAL A 225 -1.51 10.83 -10.52
N ASP A 226 -0.72 11.86 -10.23
CA ASP A 226 0.68 11.71 -9.86
C ASP A 226 0.78 11.01 -8.50
N GLY A 227 1.16 9.73 -8.50
CA GLY A 227 1.31 8.91 -7.30
C GLY A 227 2.58 9.19 -6.51
N THR A 228 3.46 10.07 -7.00
CA THR A 228 4.65 10.54 -6.27
C THR A 228 4.39 11.84 -5.48
N ASP A 229 3.18 12.39 -5.62
CA ASP A 229 2.72 13.59 -4.94
C ASP A 229 1.73 13.20 -3.83
N VAL A 230 2.15 13.34 -2.58
CA VAL A 230 1.32 12.96 -1.43
C VAL A 230 0.07 13.84 -1.27
N VAL A 231 0.13 15.12 -1.67
CA VAL A 231 -1.02 16.04 -1.62
C VAL A 231 -2.06 15.66 -2.67
N ALA A 232 -1.61 15.41 -3.91
CA ALA A 232 -2.49 14.94 -4.98
C ALA A 232 -3.14 13.59 -4.65
N ALA A 233 -2.34 12.64 -4.14
CA ALA A 233 -2.81 11.32 -3.74
C ALA A 233 -3.85 11.40 -2.62
N TYR A 234 -3.56 12.16 -1.55
CA TYR A 234 -4.49 12.34 -0.44
C TYR A 234 -5.82 12.94 -0.89
N ARG A 235 -5.76 14.07 -1.62
CA ARG A 235 -6.95 14.74 -2.15
C ARG A 235 -7.79 13.80 -3.00
N ALA A 236 -7.16 13.09 -3.95
CA ALA A 236 -7.88 12.20 -4.84
C ALA A 236 -8.58 11.06 -4.09
N ILE A 237 -7.92 10.45 -3.10
CA ILE A 237 -8.49 9.38 -2.29
C ILE A 237 -9.62 9.92 -1.40
N ALA A 238 -9.40 11.03 -0.69
CA ALA A 238 -10.39 11.62 0.21
C ALA A 238 -11.66 12.05 -0.53
N GLU A 239 -11.52 12.69 -1.69
CA GLU A 239 -12.64 13.07 -2.54
C GLU A 239 -13.44 11.85 -3.03
N SER A 240 -12.74 10.78 -3.48
CA SER A 240 -13.40 9.54 -3.91
C SER A 240 -14.16 8.89 -2.76
N ILE A 241 -13.51 8.73 -1.59
CA ILE A 241 -14.17 8.18 -0.40
C ILE A 241 -15.43 9.00 -0.04
N GLY A 242 -15.33 10.33 -0.10
CA GLY A 242 -16.48 11.21 0.15
C GLY A 242 -17.64 10.97 -0.81
N ARG A 243 -17.36 10.84 -2.11
CA ARG A 243 -18.39 10.53 -3.13
C ARG A 243 -19.00 9.14 -2.93
N LEU A 244 -18.18 8.12 -2.70
CA LEU A 244 -18.62 6.75 -2.48
C LEU A 244 -19.53 6.63 -1.23
N ARG A 245 -19.18 7.31 -0.14
CA ARG A 245 -20.06 7.43 1.05
C ARG A 245 -21.36 8.18 0.78
N GLY A 246 -21.32 9.10 -0.18
CA GLY A 246 -22.49 9.82 -0.68
C GLY A 246 -23.37 8.99 -1.62
N GLY A 247 -23.01 7.74 -1.92
CA GLY A 247 -23.77 6.83 -2.78
C GLY A 247 -23.35 6.84 -4.26
N ALA A 248 -22.21 7.46 -4.60
CA ALA A 248 -21.64 7.33 -5.95
C ALA A 248 -21.23 5.88 -6.23
N PRO A 249 -21.23 5.43 -7.50
CA PRO A 249 -20.75 4.13 -7.89
C PRO A 249 -19.22 4.04 -7.71
N ALA A 250 -18.68 2.82 -7.80
CA ALA A 250 -17.24 2.56 -7.71
C ALA A 250 -16.43 3.46 -8.67
N GLU A 251 -15.22 3.77 -8.26
CA GLU A 251 -14.26 4.59 -9.02
C GLU A 251 -12.92 3.90 -9.11
N MET A 252 -12.12 4.26 -10.12
CA MET A 252 -10.73 3.82 -10.25
C MET A 252 -9.80 5.03 -10.32
N ILE A 253 -8.74 5.00 -9.52
CA ILE A 253 -7.62 5.95 -9.62
C ILE A 253 -6.38 5.20 -10.07
N GLU A 254 -5.77 5.66 -11.16
CA GLU A 254 -4.44 5.25 -11.59
C GLU A 254 -3.41 6.22 -10.99
N PHE A 255 -2.65 5.77 -10.02
CA PHE A 255 -1.52 6.49 -9.47
C PHE A 255 -0.26 6.16 -10.26
N VAL A 256 0.25 7.11 -11.05
CA VAL A 256 1.50 6.93 -11.78
C VAL A 256 2.67 7.23 -10.85
N LEU A 257 3.55 6.27 -10.69
CA LEU A 257 4.67 6.36 -9.77
C LEU A 257 5.85 5.52 -10.26
N PHE A 258 6.90 5.40 -9.46
CA PHE A 258 8.10 4.66 -9.80
C PHE A 258 8.40 3.57 -8.78
N ARG A 259 8.75 2.37 -9.28
CA ARG A 259 9.38 1.37 -8.45
C ARG A 259 10.89 1.64 -8.40
N MET A 260 11.38 2.12 -7.26
CA MET A 260 12.78 2.49 -7.07
C MET A 260 13.67 1.35 -6.58
N THR A 261 13.09 0.17 -6.39
CA THR A 261 13.77 -1.04 -5.93
C THR A 261 13.51 -2.20 -6.90
N PRO A 262 14.26 -3.30 -6.83
CA PRO A 262 13.89 -4.54 -7.52
C PRO A 262 12.45 -4.97 -7.21
N HIS A 263 11.84 -5.75 -8.09
CA HIS A 263 10.48 -6.27 -7.85
C HIS A 263 10.42 -7.09 -6.56
N SER A 264 11.39 -7.93 -6.37
CA SER A 264 11.60 -8.71 -5.15
C SER A 264 13.10 -8.94 -4.96
N SER A 265 13.44 -9.61 -3.89
CA SER A 265 14.82 -9.97 -3.57
C SER A 265 15.55 -10.84 -4.61
N SER A 266 14.81 -11.50 -5.49
CA SER A 266 15.37 -12.36 -6.55
C SER A 266 15.43 -11.67 -7.92
N ASP A 267 15.01 -10.40 -8.01
CA ASP A 267 14.93 -9.65 -9.25
C ASP A 267 16.19 -8.80 -9.50
N ASP A 268 16.58 -8.70 -10.77
CA ASP A 268 17.66 -7.83 -11.24
C ASP A 268 17.10 -6.86 -12.30
N PRO A 269 16.68 -5.66 -11.90
CA PRO A 269 16.11 -4.68 -12.82
C PRO A 269 17.12 -4.14 -13.85
N GLY A 270 18.42 -4.27 -13.63
CA GLY A 270 19.43 -3.90 -14.59
C GLY A 270 19.35 -4.67 -15.91
N ARG A 271 18.65 -5.81 -15.93
CA ARG A 271 18.46 -6.65 -17.12
C ARG A 271 17.36 -6.18 -18.05
N TYR A 272 16.44 -5.32 -17.59
CA TYR A 272 15.26 -4.94 -18.39
C TYR A 272 14.86 -3.47 -18.28
N GLN A 273 15.22 -2.76 -17.19
CA GLN A 273 14.94 -1.33 -17.08
C GLN A 273 15.91 -0.50 -17.93
N PRO A 274 15.44 0.61 -18.54
CA PRO A 274 16.31 1.57 -19.21
C PRO A 274 17.37 2.15 -18.26
N SER A 275 18.54 2.49 -18.80
CA SER A 275 19.67 3.02 -18.00
C SER A 275 19.37 4.34 -17.30
N ASP A 276 18.43 5.13 -17.80
CA ASP A 276 17.97 6.41 -17.23
C ASP A 276 16.82 6.22 -16.20
N TRP A 277 16.30 5.00 -16.03
CA TRP A 277 15.14 4.73 -15.16
C TRP A 277 15.33 5.28 -13.75
N MET A 278 16.45 4.97 -13.12
CA MET A 278 16.72 5.42 -11.74
C MET A 278 16.94 6.92 -11.64
N ALA A 279 17.45 7.57 -12.68
CA ALA A 279 17.57 9.04 -12.70
C ALA A 279 16.18 9.68 -12.76
N ARG A 280 15.30 9.18 -13.61
CA ARG A 280 13.90 9.62 -13.69
C ARG A 280 13.15 9.37 -12.39
N ALA A 281 13.30 8.18 -11.81
CA ALA A 281 12.66 7.83 -10.54
C ALA A 281 13.10 8.75 -9.39
N ARG A 282 14.38 9.11 -9.31
CA ARG A 282 14.90 10.05 -8.30
C ARG A 282 14.36 11.47 -8.46
N ALA A 283 14.18 11.93 -9.70
CA ALA A 283 13.56 13.23 -9.94
C ALA A 283 12.13 13.31 -9.38
N HIS A 284 11.45 12.18 -9.27
CA HIS A 284 10.10 12.05 -8.73
C HIS A 284 10.07 11.31 -7.38
N ASP A 285 11.16 11.33 -6.60
CA ASP A 285 11.19 10.69 -5.29
C ASP A 285 10.16 11.34 -4.35
N PRO A 286 9.12 10.59 -3.91
CA PRO A 286 8.01 11.18 -3.15
C PRO A 286 8.44 11.75 -1.81
N LEU A 287 9.45 11.16 -1.15
CA LEU A 287 9.96 11.67 0.13
C LEU A 287 10.77 12.94 -0.08
N GLU A 288 11.68 12.96 -1.06
CA GLU A 288 12.50 14.13 -1.33
C GLU A 288 11.66 15.34 -1.81
N ARG A 289 10.62 15.09 -2.62
CA ARG A 289 9.65 16.13 -3.05
C ARG A 289 8.93 16.76 -1.86
N LEU A 290 8.44 15.93 -0.93
CA LEU A 290 7.78 16.43 0.28
C LEU A 290 8.76 17.20 1.18
N GLU A 291 9.95 16.67 1.40
CA GLU A 291 10.99 17.32 2.22
C GLU A 291 11.43 18.67 1.66
N GLN A 292 11.63 18.76 0.36
CA GLN A 292 11.94 20.01 -0.30
C GLN A 292 10.83 21.04 -0.05
N TRP A 293 9.57 20.68 -0.30
CA TRP A 293 8.43 21.57 -0.08
C TRP A 293 8.32 22.01 1.39
N LEU A 294 8.44 21.08 2.35
CA LEU A 294 8.38 21.39 3.78
C LEU A 294 9.51 22.33 4.20
N THR A 295 10.70 22.17 3.65
CA THR A 295 11.87 23.02 3.93
C THR A 295 11.68 24.42 3.37
N GLU A 296 11.24 24.55 2.13
CA GLU A 296 10.99 25.83 1.44
C GLU A 296 9.91 26.65 2.18
N HIS A 297 8.96 25.98 2.85
CA HIS A 297 7.91 26.66 3.63
C HIS A 297 8.16 26.71 5.14
N GLY A 298 9.42 26.46 5.57
CA GLY A 298 9.85 26.61 6.97
C GLY A 298 9.21 25.64 7.95
N MET A 299 8.70 24.48 7.46
CA MET A 299 8.08 23.45 8.29
C MET A 299 9.03 22.33 8.69
N LEU A 300 10.15 22.18 7.98
CA LEU A 300 11.18 21.17 8.22
C LEU A 300 12.55 21.80 8.15
N ASP A 301 13.37 21.61 9.16
CA ASP A 301 14.79 21.94 9.14
C ASP A 301 15.65 20.67 9.21
N ALA A 302 16.96 20.82 9.03
CA ALA A 302 17.91 19.71 9.03
C ALA A 302 17.94 18.95 10.37
N ALA A 303 17.73 19.64 11.50
CA ALA A 303 17.73 19.03 12.81
C ALA A 303 16.47 18.18 13.02
N ALA A 304 15.30 18.71 12.67
CA ALA A 304 14.03 17.98 12.74
C ALA A 304 14.04 16.75 11.80
N LYS A 305 14.59 16.88 10.59
CA LYS A 305 14.78 15.74 9.69
C LYS A 305 15.68 14.69 10.30
N ALA A 306 16.83 15.05 10.87
CA ALA A 306 17.76 14.11 11.49
C ALA A 306 17.10 13.35 12.66
N VAL A 307 16.32 14.05 13.50
CA VAL A 307 15.56 13.44 14.61
C VAL A 307 14.51 12.46 14.08
N ALA A 308 13.80 12.80 12.99
CA ALA A 308 12.81 11.90 12.39
C ALA A 308 13.45 10.61 11.85
N VAL A 309 14.59 10.73 11.15
CA VAL A 309 15.35 9.58 10.65
C VAL A 309 15.86 8.71 11.81
N GLN A 310 16.46 9.32 12.83
CA GLN A 310 16.95 8.57 13.99
C GLN A 310 15.82 7.79 14.69
N ARG A 311 14.68 8.41 14.95
CA ARG A 311 13.52 7.73 15.55
C ARG A 311 13.00 6.57 14.72
N ALA A 312 12.92 6.74 13.41
CA ALA A 312 12.49 5.67 12.52
C ALA A 312 13.47 4.49 12.56
N ASP A 313 14.78 4.76 12.49
CA ASP A 313 15.82 3.73 12.58
C ASP A 313 15.81 3.00 13.94
N GLU A 314 15.59 3.73 15.04
CA GLU A 314 15.47 3.15 16.38
C GLU A 314 14.24 2.22 16.45
N SER A 315 13.07 2.71 16.05
CA SER A 315 11.84 1.92 16.07
C SER A 315 11.93 0.63 15.24
N VAL A 316 12.52 0.72 14.04
CA VAL A 316 12.72 -0.46 13.17
C VAL A 316 13.72 -1.43 13.81
N ARG A 317 14.81 -0.93 14.40
CA ARG A 317 15.83 -1.75 15.06
C ARG A 317 15.27 -2.49 16.27
N GLU A 318 14.48 -1.81 17.10
CA GLU A 318 13.80 -2.40 18.25
C GLU A 318 12.85 -3.53 17.82
N ALA A 319 12.01 -3.29 16.83
CA ALA A 319 11.10 -4.29 16.30
C ALA A 319 11.83 -5.52 15.74
N ILE A 320 12.95 -5.32 15.05
CA ILE A 320 13.80 -6.40 14.54
C ILE A 320 14.42 -7.20 15.69
N HIS A 321 14.98 -6.52 16.69
CA HIS A 321 15.61 -7.16 17.84
C HIS A 321 14.60 -8.04 18.60
N GLU A 322 13.36 -7.55 18.78
CA GLU A 322 12.27 -8.30 19.39
C GLU A 322 11.93 -9.55 18.57
N ALA A 323 11.78 -9.44 17.26
CA ALA A 323 11.47 -10.57 16.40
C ALA A 323 12.60 -11.62 16.37
N GLU A 324 13.87 -11.20 16.34
CA GLU A 324 15.01 -12.10 16.36
C GLU A 324 15.18 -12.86 17.67
N SER A 325 14.71 -12.28 18.78
CA SER A 325 14.72 -12.94 20.10
C SER A 325 13.49 -13.83 20.32
N THR A 326 12.49 -13.77 19.43
CA THR A 326 11.26 -14.57 19.53
C THR A 326 11.46 -15.94 18.84
N PRO A 327 11.12 -17.06 19.51
CA PRO A 327 11.27 -18.39 18.92
C PRO A 327 10.32 -18.59 17.73
N LEU A 328 10.63 -19.53 16.86
CA LEU A 328 9.71 -19.99 15.81
C LEU A 328 8.50 -20.71 16.42
N PRO A 329 7.35 -20.73 15.72
CA PRO A 329 6.18 -21.48 16.15
C PRO A 329 6.51 -23.00 16.26
N GLY A 330 6.02 -23.65 17.29
CA GLY A 330 6.20 -25.08 17.46
C GLY A 330 5.37 -25.90 16.44
N PRO A 331 5.76 -27.14 16.12
CA PRO A 331 5.04 -27.99 15.16
C PRO A 331 3.57 -28.22 15.53
N ALA A 332 3.22 -28.20 16.81
CA ALA A 332 1.83 -28.36 17.27
C ALA A 332 0.89 -27.27 16.73
N THR A 333 1.43 -26.08 16.39
CA THR A 333 0.63 -24.97 15.87
C THR A 333 0.19 -25.18 14.42
N LEU A 334 0.71 -26.15 13.68
CA LEU A 334 0.42 -26.35 12.24
C LEU A 334 -1.06 -26.48 11.91
N THR A 335 -1.85 -27.05 12.81
CA THR A 335 -3.30 -27.25 12.63
C THR A 335 -4.17 -26.27 13.38
N GLU A 336 -3.58 -25.39 14.20
CA GLU A 336 -4.33 -24.41 14.97
C GLU A 336 -5.04 -23.39 14.07
N GLY A 337 -6.35 -23.24 14.25
CA GLY A 337 -7.17 -22.28 13.49
C GLY A 337 -7.31 -22.59 11.99
N VAL A 338 -6.84 -23.73 11.50
CA VAL A 338 -7.03 -24.17 10.10
C VAL A 338 -8.44 -24.66 9.86
N PHE A 339 -9.02 -25.36 10.84
CA PHE A 339 -10.39 -25.85 10.80
C PHE A 339 -11.21 -25.22 11.92
N ALA A 340 -12.51 -25.11 11.71
CA ALA A 340 -13.43 -24.81 12.79
C ALA A 340 -13.32 -25.90 13.88
N PRO A 341 -13.47 -25.53 15.18
CA PRO A 341 -13.59 -26.55 16.21
C PRO A 341 -14.68 -27.53 15.80
N SER A 342 -14.38 -28.83 15.85
CA SER A 342 -15.40 -29.86 15.60
C SER A 342 -16.58 -29.62 16.55
N ALA A 343 -17.79 -29.50 16.02
CA ALA A 343 -18.98 -29.47 16.86
C ALA A 343 -18.90 -30.69 17.78
N PRO A 344 -19.21 -30.53 19.09
CA PRO A 344 -19.30 -31.71 19.98
C PRO A 344 -20.22 -32.71 19.31
N ALA A 345 -19.74 -33.95 19.19
CA ALA A 345 -20.58 -35.04 18.68
C ALA A 345 -21.86 -35.03 19.50
N THR A 346 -22.99 -34.74 18.87
CA THR A 346 -24.27 -34.94 19.51
C THR A 346 -24.40 -36.43 19.73
N THR A 347 -24.12 -36.85 20.95
CA THR A 347 -24.50 -38.21 21.42
C THR A 347 -26.01 -38.23 21.58
N GLU A 348 -26.75 -38.15 20.48
CA GLU A 348 -28.09 -38.67 20.43
C GLU A 348 -27.96 -40.17 20.12
N SER A 349 -28.06 -40.93 21.19
CA SER A 349 -28.31 -42.38 21.12
C SER A 349 -29.58 -42.62 20.29
N LEU A 350 -29.43 -43.32 19.18
CA LEU A 350 -30.52 -43.99 18.52
C LEU A 350 -31.12 -45.08 19.42
#